data_ff422322d14ff0d313c851d2d27bedce
#
_entry.id   ff422322d14ff0d313c851d2d27bedce
#
_cell.length_a   1.000
_cell.length_b   1.000
_cell.length_c   1.000
_cell.angle_alpha   90.00
_cell.angle_beta   90.00
_cell.angle_gamma   90.00
#
_symmetry.space_group_name_H-M   'P 1'
#
loop_
_entity.id
_entity.type
_entity.pdbx_description
1 polymer ?
#
loop_
_entity_poly.entity_id
_entity_poly.type
_entity_poly.pdbx_seq_one_letter_code
_entity_poly.pdbx_strand_id
1 'polypeptide(L)'
;MKRFSSFLLWIFLPWVSLTSCITSEDYSATRRGDFEALWHIIDEHYCFFDYKQKEYGLDWNEVYNRYSAQINDTLSRRALFQILGNMCNELRDGHVNLWSAADIVRYADWYEAYPTNYSDSLERITLGRSQDHRLTGTMKYRMLRNNIGYLRCPTFDTTIGEGNLHEIMGYFATADGLIIDIRSNGGGKLTTAADLASIFVNSPTVVGYMTHKTGKGHNAFATPQAITLRPSNSLRWQKPVVVLTNRRTYSAANTFALYLKSLPNVTLIGDRTGGGSGMPFSSELPGGWGVRFSAAPLLGRNMEHTEFGIDPDVKVSITSADYRRGVDTILERAIDHLAAKAGRP
;
A
#
# COMPACT_ATOMS: atom_id res chain seq x y z
N MET A 1 -58.95 33.94 8.63
CA MET A 1 -58.38 32.77 7.91
C MET A 1 -57.47 33.25 6.79
N LYS A 2 -56.17 33.35 7.01
CA LYS A 2 -55.15 33.69 5.98
C LYS A 2 -54.35 32.43 5.66
N ARG A 3 -54.50 31.99 4.41
CA ARG A 3 -53.71 30.81 3.89
C ARG A 3 -52.30 31.28 3.56
N PHE A 4 -51.31 30.71 4.22
CA PHE A 4 -49.90 30.82 3.83
C PHE A 4 -49.63 29.74 2.77
N SER A 5 -49.26 30.19 1.57
CA SER A 5 -48.78 29.34 0.48
C SER A 5 -47.27 29.21 0.59
N SER A 6 -46.79 28.04 0.94
CA SER A 6 -45.34 27.74 0.98
C SER A 6 -44.87 27.43 -0.43
N PHE A 7 -44.08 28.32 -1.01
CA PHE A 7 -43.31 28.06 -2.23
C PHE A 7 -42.07 27.20 -1.86
N LEU A 8 -42.07 25.93 -2.25
CA LEU A 8 -40.87 25.10 -2.22
C LEU A 8 -40.01 25.47 -3.42
N LEU A 9 -38.88 26.14 -3.15
CA LEU A 9 -37.86 26.41 -4.14
C LEU A 9 -36.99 25.13 -4.30
N TRP A 10 -37.17 24.41 -5.42
CA TRP A 10 -36.30 23.31 -5.81
C TRP A 10 -34.99 23.90 -6.33
N ILE A 11 -33.94 23.86 -5.51
CA ILE A 11 -32.57 24.16 -5.95
C ILE A 11 -32.08 22.95 -6.74
N PHE A 12 -32.11 23.04 -8.06
CA PHE A 12 -31.38 22.14 -8.95
C PHE A 12 -29.87 22.41 -8.77
N LEU A 13 -29.18 21.65 -7.95
CA LEU A 13 -27.72 21.54 -8.02
C LEU A 13 -27.39 20.77 -9.29
N PRO A 14 -26.66 21.36 -10.27
CA PRO A 14 -26.13 20.56 -11.35
C PRO A 14 -25.10 19.57 -10.75
N TRP A 15 -25.37 18.29 -10.88
CA TRP A 15 -24.41 17.24 -10.65
C TRP A 15 -23.31 17.38 -11.71
N VAL A 16 -22.26 18.11 -11.38
CA VAL A 16 -21.02 18.10 -12.15
C VAL A 16 -20.39 16.76 -11.88
N SER A 17 -20.68 15.78 -12.72
CA SER A 17 -19.89 14.58 -12.83
C SER A 17 -18.50 15.03 -13.29
N LEU A 18 -17.54 15.07 -12.36
CA LEU A 18 -16.12 15.16 -12.66
C LEU A 18 -15.72 13.82 -13.31
N THR A 19 -16.10 13.63 -14.56
CA THR A 19 -15.41 12.71 -15.43
C THR A 19 -14.06 13.35 -15.68
N SER A 20 -13.04 12.93 -14.92
CA SER A 20 -11.65 13.14 -15.30
C SER A 20 -11.39 12.28 -16.54
N CYS A 21 -11.88 12.72 -17.69
CA CYS A 21 -11.36 12.29 -18.97
C CYS A 21 -9.98 12.95 -19.09
N ILE A 22 -8.93 12.18 -18.84
CA ILE A 22 -7.63 12.47 -19.44
C ILE A 22 -7.93 12.46 -20.94
N THR A 23 -7.95 13.63 -21.57
CA THR A 23 -8.02 13.72 -23.03
C THR A 23 -6.77 13.02 -23.53
N SER A 24 -6.92 11.76 -23.96
CA SER A 24 -5.92 11.13 -24.82
C SER A 24 -5.78 12.05 -26.02
N GLU A 25 -4.60 12.63 -26.23
CA GLU A 25 -4.27 13.16 -27.54
C GLU A 25 -4.68 12.10 -28.54
N ASP A 26 -5.18 12.47 -29.73
CA ASP A 26 -5.79 11.56 -30.72
C ASP A 26 -4.76 10.60 -31.31
N TYR A 27 -4.27 9.64 -30.50
CA TYR A 27 -3.46 8.54 -31.00
C TYR A 27 -4.36 7.51 -31.67
N SER A 28 -3.98 7.10 -32.86
CA SER A 28 -4.72 6.06 -33.59
C SER A 28 -4.47 4.67 -33.00
N ALA A 29 -5.44 3.76 -33.12
CA ALA A 29 -5.34 2.37 -32.68
C ALA A 29 -4.38 1.55 -33.56
N THR A 30 -3.12 1.98 -33.64
CA THR A 30 -2.01 1.34 -34.34
C THR A 30 -0.92 0.94 -33.35
N ARG A 31 0.04 0.14 -33.79
CA ARG A 31 1.17 -0.25 -32.93
C ARG A 31 1.97 0.97 -32.43
N ARG A 32 2.22 1.90 -33.34
CA ARG A 32 2.90 3.17 -33.03
C ARG A 32 2.02 4.03 -32.11
N GLY A 33 0.72 4.14 -32.38
CA GLY A 33 -0.20 4.93 -31.56
C GLY A 33 -0.34 4.40 -30.14
N ASP A 34 -0.40 3.07 -29.94
CA ASP A 34 -0.42 2.47 -28.60
C ASP A 34 0.91 2.74 -27.83
N PHE A 35 2.04 2.71 -28.51
CA PHE A 35 3.35 3.03 -27.91
C PHE A 35 3.43 4.50 -27.49
N GLU A 36 3.11 5.41 -28.41
CA GLU A 36 3.16 6.86 -28.15
C GLU A 36 2.20 7.24 -27.02
N ALA A 37 0.96 6.73 -27.06
CA ALA A 37 -0.02 6.97 -26.01
C ALA A 37 0.47 6.48 -24.65
N LEU A 38 1.00 5.26 -24.56
CA LEU A 38 1.53 4.72 -23.31
C LEU A 38 2.68 5.56 -22.77
N TRP A 39 3.65 5.91 -23.62
CA TRP A 39 4.80 6.68 -23.20
C TRP A 39 4.38 8.06 -22.66
N HIS A 40 3.50 8.78 -23.38
CA HIS A 40 3.01 10.10 -22.99
C HIS A 40 2.13 10.06 -21.73
N ILE A 41 1.23 9.06 -21.60
CA ILE A 41 0.43 8.88 -20.37
C ILE A 41 1.35 8.76 -19.16
N ILE A 42 2.40 7.95 -19.26
CA ILE A 42 3.37 7.77 -18.18
C ILE A 42 4.18 9.06 -17.97
N ASP A 43 4.71 9.67 -19.02
CA ASP A 43 5.53 10.88 -18.96
C ASP A 43 4.81 12.02 -18.24
N GLU A 44 3.56 12.25 -18.60
CA GLU A 44 2.77 13.35 -18.05
C GLU A 44 2.24 13.09 -16.63
N HIS A 45 1.96 11.84 -16.27
CA HIS A 45 1.18 11.54 -15.07
C HIS A 45 1.92 10.75 -13.99
N TYR A 46 3.00 10.05 -14.33
CA TYR A 46 3.76 9.28 -13.36
C TYR A 46 4.48 10.19 -12.34
N CYS A 47 4.42 9.83 -11.06
CA CYS A 47 4.80 10.75 -10.00
C CYS A 47 6.22 10.54 -9.44
N PHE A 48 6.98 9.54 -9.89
CA PHE A 48 8.28 9.21 -9.27
C PHE A 48 9.50 9.38 -10.19
N PHE A 49 9.41 10.12 -11.29
CA PHE A 49 10.54 10.25 -12.22
C PHE A 49 11.80 10.77 -11.53
N ASP A 50 11.75 11.90 -10.83
CA ASP A 50 12.91 12.48 -10.14
C ASP A 50 13.45 11.56 -9.06
N TYR A 51 12.56 10.90 -8.31
CA TYR A 51 12.96 9.96 -7.30
C TYR A 51 13.72 8.79 -7.91
N LYS A 52 13.19 8.19 -8.98
CA LYS A 52 13.81 7.04 -9.63
C LYS A 52 15.06 7.39 -10.45
N GLN A 53 15.12 8.62 -10.96
CA GLN A 53 16.36 9.13 -11.55
C GLN A 53 17.50 9.18 -10.52
N LYS A 54 17.20 9.67 -9.29
CA LYS A 54 18.19 9.71 -8.19
C LYS A 54 18.58 8.33 -7.68
N GLU A 55 17.64 7.41 -7.59
CA GLU A 55 17.84 6.07 -7.01
C GLU A 55 18.61 5.12 -7.94
N TYR A 56 18.35 5.14 -9.25
CA TYR A 56 18.99 4.23 -10.20
C TYR A 56 19.18 4.79 -11.62
N GLY A 57 19.12 6.11 -11.79
CA GLY A 57 19.46 6.77 -13.06
C GLY A 57 18.39 6.62 -14.14
N LEU A 58 17.11 6.47 -13.80
CA LEU A 58 16.04 6.38 -14.80
C LEU A 58 15.97 7.66 -15.63
N ASP A 59 16.14 7.53 -16.94
CA ASP A 59 15.84 8.57 -17.93
C ASP A 59 14.73 8.09 -18.86
N TRP A 60 13.57 8.72 -18.75
CA TRP A 60 12.38 8.29 -19.50
C TRP A 60 12.49 8.59 -21.00
N ASN A 61 13.28 9.61 -21.42
CA ASN A 61 13.56 9.88 -22.83
C ASN A 61 14.50 8.84 -23.43
N GLU A 62 15.50 8.35 -22.69
CA GLU A 62 16.32 7.22 -23.13
C GLU A 62 15.50 5.93 -23.25
N VAL A 63 14.55 5.72 -22.33
CA VAL A 63 13.58 4.62 -22.44
C VAL A 63 12.76 4.75 -23.72
N TYR A 64 12.24 5.94 -24.04
CA TYR A 64 11.55 6.17 -25.32
C TYR A 64 12.40 5.75 -26.51
N ASN A 65 13.63 6.22 -26.61
CA ASN A 65 14.52 5.94 -27.73
C ASN A 65 14.76 4.43 -27.90
N ARG A 66 15.03 3.70 -26.82
CA ARG A 66 15.28 2.25 -26.85
C ARG A 66 14.06 1.45 -27.31
N TYR A 67 12.87 1.83 -26.86
CA TYR A 67 11.64 1.08 -27.17
C TYR A 67 11.00 1.53 -28.47
N SER A 68 11.05 2.81 -28.83
CA SER A 68 10.56 3.35 -30.10
C SER A 68 11.21 2.66 -31.30
N ALA A 69 12.51 2.37 -31.22
CA ALA A 69 13.26 1.67 -32.28
C ALA A 69 12.76 0.23 -32.53
N GLN A 70 12.04 -0.38 -31.60
CA GLN A 70 11.50 -1.73 -31.71
C GLN A 70 10.10 -1.75 -32.36
N ILE A 71 9.43 -0.61 -32.47
CA ILE A 71 8.04 -0.53 -32.92
C ILE A 71 8.00 -0.44 -34.47
N ASN A 72 7.35 -1.42 -35.08
CA ASN A 72 7.11 -1.46 -36.53
C ASN A 72 5.77 -2.14 -36.83
N ASP A 73 5.31 -2.00 -38.07
CA ASP A 73 3.98 -2.47 -38.51
C ASP A 73 3.85 -3.99 -38.64
N THR A 74 4.96 -4.73 -38.59
CA THR A 74 4.96 -6.19 -38.72
C THR A 74 4.82 -6.91 -37.37
N LEU A 75 4.93 -6.17 -36.24
CA LEU A 75 4.79 -6.76 -34.92
C LEU A 75 3.41 -7.42 -34.73
N SER A 76 3.39 -8.61 -34.16
CA SER A 76 2.14 -9.17 -33.65
C SER A 76 1.65 -8.36 -32.41
N ARG A 77 0.33 -8.39 -32.13
CA ARG A 77 -0.20 -7.75 -30.90
C ARG A 77 0.46 -8.28 -29.62
N ARG A 78 0.77 -9.58 -29.58
CA ARG A 78 1.46 -10.18 -28.43
C ARG A 78 2.88 -9.63 -28.28
N ALA A 79 3.63 -9.51 -29.38
CA ALA A 79 4.99 -8.95 -29.35
C ALA A 79 4.97 -7.48 -28.90
N LEU A 80 4.03 -6.69 -29.43
CA LEU A 80 3.82 -5.31 -28.97
C LEU A 80 3.52 -5.25 -27.46
N PHE A 81 2.60 -6.08 -26.99
CA PHE A 81 2.23 -6.12 -25.54
C PHE A 81 3.45 -6.40 -24.65
N GLN A 82 4.32 -7.33 -25.04
CA GLN A 82 5.56 -7.62 -24.30
C GLN A 82 6.55 -6.45 -24.33
N ILE A 83 6.73 -5.79 -25.47
CA ILE A 83 7.59 -4.62 -25.61
C ILE A 83 7.10 -3.48 -24.69
N LEU A 84 5.80 -3.17 -24.73
CA LEU A 84 5.19 -2.14 -23.89
C LEU A 84 5.24 -2.49 -22.39
N GLY A 85 5.02 -3.77 -22.06
CA GLY A 85 5.16 -4.27 -20.70
C GLY A 85 6.58 -4.14 -20.17
N ASN A 86 7.60 -4.48 -21.00
CA ASN A 86 9.00 -4.29 -20.64
C ASN A 86 9.34 -2.81 -20.43
N MET A 87 8.81 -1.91 -21.25
CA MET A 87 8.95 -0.47 -21.08
C MET A 87 8.36 -0.02 -19.73
N CYS A 88 7.17 -0.49 -19.36
CA CYS A 88 6.59 -0.21 -18.03
C CYS A 88 7.47 -0.72 -16.88
N ASN A 89 8.10 -1.88 -17.02
CA ASN A 89 8.96 -2.48 -15.99
C ASN A 89 10.24 -1.69 -15.71
N GLU A 90 10.69 -0.83 -16.65
CA GLU A 90 11.82 0.11 -16.41
C GLU A 90 11.54 1.04 -15.23
N LEU A 91 10.27 1.31 -14.94
CA LEU A 91 9.86 2.12 -13.79
C LEU A 91 10.05 1.43 -12.44
N ARG A 92 10.30 0.12 -12.38
CA ARG A 92 10.48 -0.68 -11.16
C ARG A 92 9.42 -0.37 -10.10
N ASP A 93 8.15 -0.33 -10.51
CA ASP A 93 7.01 0.04 -9.69
C ASP A 93 5.92 -1.02 -9.80
N GLY A 94 5.57 -1.69 -8.70
CA GLY A 94 4.55 -2.73 -8.67
C GLY A 94 3.13 -2.21 -8.93
N HIS A 95 2.89 -0.89 -8.86
CA HIS A 95 1.62 -0.29 -9.26
C HIS A 95 1.54 -0.02 -10.77
N VAL A 96 2.68 -0.06 -11.50
CA VAL A 96 2.66 0.06 -12.96
C VAL A 96 2.34 -1.29 -13.56
N ASN A 97 1.16 -1.37 -14.17
CA ASN A 97 0.64 -2.58 -14.78
C ASN A 97 0.07 -2.26 -16.15
N LEU A 98 0.42 -3.08 -17.15
CA LEU A 98 -0.21 -3.09 -18.45
C LEU A 98 -1.04 -4.37 -18.56
N TRP A 99 -2.32 -4.26 -18.92
CA TRP A 99 -3.19 -5.43 -19.06
C TRP A 99 -4.01 -5.42 -20.34
N SER A 100 -4.33 -6.61 -20.78
CA SER A 100 -5.27 -6.91 -21.85
C SER A 100 -6.38 -7.84 -21.30
N ALA A 101 -7.31 -8.25 -22.18
CA ALA A 101 -8.32 -9.25 -21.80
C ALA A 101 -7.72 -10.62 -21.42
N ALA A 102 -6.49 -10.91 -21.85
CA ALA A 102 -5.88 -12.24 -21.72
C ALA A 102 -4.57 -12.27 -20.92
N ASP A 103 -3.94 -11.12 -20.67
CA ASP A 103 -2.60 -11.06 -20.09
C ASP A 103 -2.38 -9.78 -19.27
N ILE A 104 -1.43 -9.85 -18.32
CA ILE A 104 -1.01 -8.71 -17.49
C ILE A 104 0.52 -8.75 -17.35
N VAL A 105 1.16 -7.60 -17.54
CA VAL A 105 2.57 -7.38 -17.20
C VAL A 105 2.67 -6.43 -16.02
N ARG A 106 3.51 -6.78 -15.05
CA ARG A 106 3.80 -5.99 -13.86
C ARG A 106 5.21 -6.28 -13.35
N TYR A 107 5.83 -5.30 -12.74
CA TYR A 107 7.12 -5.48 -12.07
C TYR A 107 6.92 -6.19 -10.73
N ALA A 108 7.65 -7.29 -10.49
CA ALA A 108 7.50 -8.13 -9.31
C ALA A 108 8.80 -8.32 -8.50
N ASP A 109 9.96 -7.88 -9.01
CA ASP A 109 11.27 -8.10 -8.38
C ASP A 109 11.38 -7.48 -6.97
N TRP A 110 10.55 -6.50 -6.64
CA TRP A 110 10.50 -5.89 -5.31
C TRP A 110 10.19 -6.89 -4.18
N TYR A 111 9.62 -8.06 -4.52
CA TYR A 111 9.39 -9.14 -3.57
C TYR A 111 9.95 -10.50 -4.03
N GLU A 112 10.02 -10.77 -5.34
CA GLU A 112 10.46 -12.08 -5.85
C GLU A 112 11.97 -12.30 -5.67
N ALA A 113 12.75 -11.23 -5.70
CA ALA A 113 14.19 -11.27 -5.47
C ALA A 113 14.60 -11.45 -3.99
N TYR A 114 13.64 -11.56 -3.06
CA TYR A 114 13.90 -11.55 -1.62
C TYR A 114 13.24 -12.74 -0.90
N PRO A 115 13.75 -13.14 0.30
CA PRO A 115 13.10 -14.14 1.13
C PRO A 115 11.66 -13.75 1.47
N THR A 116 10.76 -14.71 1.43
CA THR A 116 9.32 -14.47 1.71
C THR A 116 9.10 -14.02 3.16
N ASN A 117 9.89 -14.51 4.13
CA ASN A 117 9.78 -14.19 5.55
C ASN A 117 8.36 -14.32 6.14
N TYR A 118 7.59 -15.23 5.57
CA TYR A 118 6.23 -15.57 5.96
C TYR A 118 5.89 -16.99 5.48
N SER A 119 5.04 -17.68 6.22
CA SER A 119 4.56 -19.03 5.86
C SER A 119 3.15 -19.24 6.43
N ASP A 120 2.21 -19.68 5.58
CA ASP A 120 0.86 -20.06 5.99
C ASP A 120 0.86 -21.20 7.01
N SER A 121 1.84 -22.11 6.95
CA SER A 121 1.97 -23.19 7.93
C SER A 121 2.36 -22.67 9.31
N LEU A 122 3.27 -21.71 9.40
CA LEU A 122 3.64 -21.05 10.65
C LEU A 122 2.51 -20.18 11.20
N GLU A 123 1.77 -19.47 10.32
CA GLU A 123 0.57 -18.74 10.74
C GLU A 123 -0.46 -19.69 11.36
N ARG A 124 -0.74 -20.85 10.74
CA ARG A 124 -1.65 -21.84 11.30
C ARG A 124 -1.21 -22.38 12.65
N ILE A 125 0.11 -22.61 12.84
CA ILE A 125 0.65 -23.02 14.15
C ILE A 125 0.42 -21.92 15.17
N THR A 126 0.71 -20.67 14.83
CA THR A 126 0.50 -19.49 15.69
C THR A 126 -0.97 -19.32 16.07
N LEU A 127 -1.87 -19.40 15.13
CA LEU A 127 -3.31 -19.21 15.37
C LEU A 127 -3.97 -20.41 16.07
N GLY A 128 -3.40 -21.61 15.91
CA GLY A 128 -4.00 -22.85 16.42
C GLY A 128 -5.23 -23.27 15.61
N ARG A 129 -6.12 -24.03 16.25
CA ARG A 129 -7.40 -24.46 15.65
C ARG A 129 -8.38 -23.29 15.59
N SER A 130 -9.49 -23.44 14.87
CA SER A 130 -10.50 -22.38 14.70
C SER A 130 -11.10 -21.88 16.02
N GLN A 131 -11.14 -22.70 17.07
CA GLN A 131 -11.59 -22.29 18.41
C GLN A 131 -10.52 -21.57 19.24
N ASP A 132 -9.25 -21.60 18.83
CA ASP A 132 -8.13 -21.03 19.59
C ASP A 132 -7.90 -19.54 19.25
N HIS A 133 -8.54 -19.02 18.22
CA HIS A 133 -8.48 -17.62 17.81
C HIS A 133 -9.87 -17.07 17.49
N ARG A 134 -9.99 -15.76 17.45
CA ARG A 134 -11.20 -15.05 17.03
C ARG A 134 -11.02 -14.49 15.63
N LEU A 135 -12.15 -14.21 14.97
CA LEU A 135 -12.23 -13.67 13.62
C LEU A 135 -13.15 -12.45 13.61
N THR A 136 -12.69 -11.35 13.02
CA THR A 136 -13.55 -10.21 12.70
C THR A 136 -13.19 -9.69 11.31
N GLY A 137 -14.13 -9.70 10.38
CA GLY A 137 -13.84 -9.51 8.95
C GLY A 137 -12.81 -10.54 8.46
N THR A 138 -11.69 -10.07 7.92
CA THR A 138 -10.55 -10.91 7.50
C THR A 138 -9.47 -11.04 8.58
N MET A 139 -9.60 -10.30 9.68
CA MET A 139 -8.61 -10.29 10.75
C MET A 139 -8.80 -11.46 11.69
N LYS A 140 -7.69 -12.10 12.07
CA LYS A 140 -7.63 -13.18 13.04
C LYS A 140 -6.84 -12.71 14.24
N TYR A 141 -7.30 -13.03 15.46
CA TYR A 141 -6.63 -12.55 16.65
C TYR A 141 -6.76 -13.50 17.84
N ARG A 142 -5.73 -13.53 18.68
CA ARG A 142 -5.68 -14.33 19.92
C ARG A 142 -4.68 -13.76 20.92
N MET A 143 -4.77 -14.22 22.17
CA MET A 143 -3.70 -14.04 23.15
C MET A 143 -2.62 -15.11 22.94
N LEU A 144 -1.36 -14.68 22.98
CA LEU A 144 -0.17 -15.52 23.01
C LEU A 144 0.38 -15.61 24.43
N ARG A 145 1.49 -16.36 24.59
CA ARG A 145 2.25 -16.40 25.85
C ARG A 145 2.71 -15.01 26.27
N ASN A 146 3.09 -14.85 27.52
CA ASN A 146 3.53 -13.59 28.13
C ASN A 146 2.48 -12.45 28.08
N ASN A 147 1.19 -12.83 28.01
CA ASN A 147 0.06 -11.90 27.93
C ASN A 147 0.16 -10.89 26.76
N ILE A 148 0.61 -11.36 25.59
CA ILE A 148 0.77 -10.57 24.38
C ILE A 148 -0.38 -10.85 23.42
N GLY A 149 -1.03 -9.78 22.94
CA GLY A 149 -2.03 -9.85 21.89
C GLY A 149 -1.37 -10.08 20.53
N TYR A 150 -1.96 -10.91 19.68
CA TYR A 150 -1.57 -11.10 18.28
C TYR A 150 -2.76 -10.85 17.37
N LEU A 151 -2.59 -9.90 16.45
CA LEU A 151 -3.56 -9.51 15.44
C LEU A 151 -2.96 -9.75 14.06
N ARG A 152 -3.47 -10.72 13.33
CA ARG A 152 -3.16 -10.93 11.91
C ARG A 152 -4.08 -10.09 11.04
N CYS A 153 -3.52 -9.19 10.26
CA CYS A 153 -4.24 -8.37 9.27
C CYS A 153 -3.73 -8.72 7.85
N PRO A 154 -4.40 -9.63 7.13
CA PRO A 154 -3.92 -10.16 5.86
C PRO A 154 -4.13 -9.21 4.67
N THR A 155 -5.08 -8.27 4.78
CA THR A 155 -5.42 -7.32 3.72
C THR A 155 -6.12 -6.09 4.31
N PHE A 156 -6.04 -4.97 3.59
CA PHE A 156 -6.83 -3.75 3.83
C PHE A 156 -7.97 -3.57 2.81
N ASP A 157 -8.25 -4.54 1.96
CA ASP A 157 -9.37 -4.47 1.01
C ASP A 157 -10.74 -4.50 1.70
N THR A 158 -10.84 -5.23 2.81
CA THR A 158 -12.06 -5.33 3.60
C THR A 158 -12.17 -4.15 4.56
N THR A 159 -13.26 -3.42 4.51
CA THR A 159 -13.54 -2.32 5.44
C THR A 159 -13.67 -2.84 6.87
N ILE A 160 -13.08 -2.12 7.82
CA ILE A 160 -13.18 -2.38 9.25
C ILE A 160 -14.08 -1.29 9.84
N GLY A 161 -15.18 -1.69 10.48
CA GLY A 161 -16.05 -0.76 11.18
C GLY A 161 -15.60 -0.52 12.62
N GLU A 162 -16.09 0.57 13.24
CA GLU A 162 -15.80 0.89 14.67
C GLU A 162 -16.16 -0.27 15.61
N GLY A 163 -17.25 -1.01 15.35
CA GLY A 163 -17.65 -2.19 16.13
C GLY A 163 -16.61 -3.30 16.10
N ASN A 164 -15.99 -3.53 14.93
CA ASN A 164 -14.91 -4.52 14.80
C ASN A 164 -13.66 -4.09 15.61
N LEU A 165 -13.30 -2.81 15.52
CA LEU A 165 -12.17 -2.25 16.27
C LEU A 165 -12.43 -2.31 17.78
N HIS A 166 -13.64 -2.00 18.21
CA HIS A 166 -14.04 -2.09 19.61
C HIS A 166 -13.95 -3.52 20.15
N GLU A 167 -14.41 -4.50 19.38
CA GLU A 167 -14.34 -5.93 19.73
C GLU A 167 -12.88 -6.39 19.89
N ILE A 168 -12.01 -6.08 18.90
CA ILE A 168 -10.58 -6.44 18.94
C ILE A 168 -9.90 -5.81 20.16
N MET A 169 -10.10 -4.51 20.40
CA MET A 169 -9.46 -3.80 21.51
C MET A 169 -10.01 -4.24 22.87
N GLY A 170 -11.30 -4.52 22.95
CA GLY A 170 -11.92 -5.10 24.15
C GLY A 170 -11.32 -6.46 24.50
N TYR A 171 -11.09 -7.32 23.50
CA TYR A 171 -10.44 -8.61 23.70
C TYR A 171 -8.99 -8.48 24.20
N PHE A 172 -8.25 -7.48 23.73
CA PHE A 172 -6.88 -7.23 24.14
C PHE A 172 -6.72 -6.30 25.36
N ALA A 173 -7.78 -5.84 25.98
CA ALA A 173 -7.73 -4.82 27.02
C ALA A 173 -6.73 -5.12 28.16
N THR A 174 -6.57 -6.40 28.52
CA THR A 174 -5.64 -6.86 29.57
C THR A 174 -4.27 -7.23 29.08
N ALA A 175 -4.02 -7.28 27.74
CA ALA A 175 -2.71 -7.61 27.21
C ALA A 175 -1.66 -6.55 27.57
N ASP A 176 -0.40 -6.97 27.70
CA ASP A 176 0.71 -6.08 28.06
C ASP A 176 1.40 -5.46 26.83
N GLY A 177 1.23 -6.07 25.67
CA GLY A 177 1.72 -5.63 24.37
C GLY A 177 0.90 -6.21 23.24
N LEU A 178 1.04 -5.64 22.05
CA LEU A 178 0.30 -6.06 20.86
C LEU A 178 1.25 -6.28 19.69
N ILE A 179 1.11 -7.42 19.03
CA ILE A 179 1.76 -7.72 17.74
C ILE A 179 0.71 -7.58 16.64
N ILE A 180 1.00 -6.75 15.64
CA ILE A 180 0.19 -6.59 14.44
C ILE A 180 0.96 -7.19 13.28
N ASP A 181 0.51 -8.32 12.76
CA ASP A 181 1.16 -9.01 11.65
C ASP A 181 0.51 -8.61 10.32
N ILE A 182 1.24 -7.77 9.57
CA ILE A 182 0.88 -7.33 8.21
C ILE A 182 1.82 -7.92 7.14
N ARG A 183 2.59 -8.96 7.49
CA ARG A 183 3.40 -9.66 6.50
C ARG A 183 2.51 -10.22 5.40
N SER A 184 2.96 -10.10 4.16
CA SER A 184 2.20 -10.51 2.96
C SER A 184 0.82 -9.84 2.80
N ASN A 185 0.61 -8.71 3.45
CA ASN A 185 -0.53 -7.83 3.18
C ASN A 185 -0.19 -6.92 1.99
N GLY A 186 -0.82 -7.18 0.85
CA GLY A 186 -0.60 -6.43 -0.40
C GLY A 186 -1.22 -5.04 -0.43
N GLY A 187 -1.87 -4.60 0.64
CA GLY A 187 -2.54 -3.30 0.72
C GLY A 187 -4.05 -3.38 0.65
N GLY A 188 -4.64 -2.45 -0.07
CA GLY A 188 -6.09 -2.25 -0.20
C GLY A 188 -6.47 -0.78 0.03
N LYS A 189 -7.49 -0.53 0.84
CA LYS A 189 -8.02 0.82 1.10
C LYS A 189 -7.16 1.56 2.12
N LEU A 190 -6.70 2.77 1.77
CA LEU A 190 -5.99 3.66 2.71
C LEU A 190 -6.85 4.04 3.91
N THR A 191 -8.16 4.17 3.73
CA THR A 191 -9.11 4.45 4.82
C THR A 191 -9.09 3.33 5.86
N THR A 192 -9.13 2.06 5.44
CA THR A 192 -9.06 0.91 6.35
C THR A 192 -7.73 0.89 7.13
N ALA A 193 -6.61 1.20 6.45
CA ALA A 193 -5.31 1.32 7.12
C ALA A 193 -5.29 2.47 8.14
N ALA A 194 -5.87 3.63 7.79
CA ALA A 194 -5.97 4.78 8.68
C ALA A 194 -6.90 4.51 9.89
N ASP A 195 -8.04 3.84 9.67
CA ASP A 195 -8.98 3.47 10.73
C ASP A 195 -8.31 2.56 11.76
N LEU A 196 -7.59 1.52 11.32
CA LEU A 196 -6.83 0.67 12.24
C LEU A 196 -5.70 1.46 12.94
N ALA A 197 -5.00 2.33 12.24
CA ALA A 197 -3.92 3.14 12.80
C ALA A 197 -4.43 4.17 13.82
N SER A 198 -5.66 4.65 13.69
CA SER A 198 -6.29 5.64 14.57
C SER A 198 -6.39 5.19 16.05
N ILE A 199 -6.38 3.88 16.28
CA ILE A 199 -6.40 3.28 17.64
C ILE A 199 -5.15 3.64 18.44
N PHE A 200 -4.02 3.89 17.77
CA PHE A 200 -2.70 4.04 18.38
C PHE A 200 -2.32 5.51 18.68
N VAL A 201 -3.18 6.47 18.36
CA VAL A 201 -2.97 7.89 18.63
C VAL A 201 -3.97 8.43 19.65
N ASN A 202 -3.53 9.37 20.52
CA ASN A 202 -4.37 10.02 21.53
C ASN A 202 -4.79 11.44 21.17
N SER A 203 -4.10 12.05 20.22
CA SER A 203 -4.39 13.38 19.68
C SER A 203 -4.19 13.38 18.18
N PRO A 204 -4.75 14.35 17.45
CA PRO A 204 -4.48 14.50 16.01
C PRO A 204 -2.98 14.53 15.76
N THR A 205 -2.48 13.57 14.99
CA THR A 205 -1.06 13.34 14.76
C THR A 205 -0.76 13.32 13.26
N VAL A 206 0.13 14.19 12.79
CA VAL A 206 0.62 14.17 11.41
C VAL A 206 1.52 12.96 11.23
N VAL A 207 1.19 12.09 10.28
CA VAL A 207 1.90 10.82 10.01
C VAL A 207 2.57 10.77 8.64
N GLY A 208 2.34 11.75 7.80
CA GLY A 208 2.91 11.87 6.47
C GLY A 208 2.28 13.00 5.69
N TYR A 209 2.57 13.03 4.41
CA TYR A 209 2.05 14.02 3.47
C TYR A 209 1.65 13.34 2.17
N MET A 210 0.74 13.98 1.44
CA MET A 210 0.38 13.58 0.07
C MET A 210 0.40 14.81 -0.83
N THR A 211 0.84 14.62 -2.05
CA THR A 211 0.74 15.64 -3.09
C THR A 211 0.22 15.02 -4.38
N HIS A 212 -0.11 15.84 -5.36
CA HIS A 212 -0.56 15.42 -6.68
C HIS A 212 0.03 16.33 -7.75
N LYS A 213 0.09 15.82 -8.97
CA LYS A 213 0.58 16.61 -10.11
C LYS A 213 -0.40 17.76 -10.45
N THR A 214 0.16 18.91 -10.80
CA THR A 214 -0.58 20.10 -11.24
C THR A 214 -0.38 20.43 -12.72
N GLY A 215 0.43 19.63 -13.43
CA GLY A 215 0.74 19.79 -14.85
C GLY A 215 1.57 18.65 -15.39
N LYS A 216 1.93 18.72 -16.66
CA LYS A 216 2.65 17.67 -17.41
C LYS A 216 4.12 17.52 -17.00
N GLY A 217 4.79 18.54 -16.48
CA GLY A 217 6.20 18.48 -16.08
C GLY A 217 6.44 17.49 -14.94
N HIS A 218 7.58 16.79 -14.93
CA HIS A 218 7.91 15.74 -13.96
C HIS A 218 7.86 16.25 -12.51
N ASN A 219 8.19 17.52 -12.27
CA ASN A 219 8.23 18.19 -10.96
C ASN A 219 7.04 19.11 -10.68
N ALA A 220 6.03 19.12 -11.54
CA ALA A 220 4.85 19.97 -11.38
C ALA A 220 3.89 19.36 -10.33
N PHE A 221 4.18 19.60 -9.06
CA PHE A 221 3.37 19.13 -7.93
C PHE A 221 2.72 20.28 -7.15
N ALA A 222 1.56 20.01 -6.59
CA ALA A 222 0.93 20.87 -5.58
C ALA A 222 1.75 20.88 -4.28
N THR A 223 1.50 21.88 -3.44
CA THR A 223 2.05 21.87 -2.07
C THR A 223 1.55 20.63 -1.31
N PRO A 224 2.44 19.82 -0.72
CA PRO A 224 2.07 18.63 0.02
C PRO A 224 1.08 18.92 1.16
N GLN A 225 0.02 18.14 1.25
CA GLN A 225 -0.99 18.24 2.29
C GLN A 225 -0.71 17.21 3.39
N ALA A 226 -0.78 17.65 4.65
CA ALA A 226 -0.54 16.79 5.80
C ALA A 226 -1.63 15.71 5.93
N ILE A 227 -1.18 14.48 6.12
CA ILE A 227 -2.05 13.35 6.50
C ILE A 227 -2.05 13.28 8.02
N THR A 228 -3.23 13.50 8.60
CA THR A 228 -3.39 13.55 10.05
C THR A 228 -4.29 12.41 10.51
N LEU A 229 -3.75 11.49 11.30
CA LEU A 229 -4.55 10.51 12.03
C LEU A 229 -5.30 11.22 13.18
N ARG A 230 -6.60 11.00 13.25
CA ARG A 230 -7.42 11.40 14.39
C ARG A 230 -7.61 10.20 15.31
N PRO A 231 -7.64 10.39 16.66
CA PRO A 231 -7.90 9.30 17.57
C PRO A 231 -9.22 8.61 17.28
N SER A 232 -9.23 7.29 17.34
CA SER A 232 -10.48 6.50 17.30
C SER A 232 -11.40 6.88 18.47
N ASN A 233 -12.72 6.86 18.24
CA ASN A 233 -13.72 6.98 19.28
C ASN A 233 -13.84 5.69 20.12
N SER A 234 -13.26 4.59 19.65
CA SER A 234 -13.21 3.30 20.33
C SER A 234 -12.09 3.27 21.38
N LEU A 235 -11.88 2.10 22.02
CA LEU A 235 -10.76 1.89 22.93
C LEU A 235 -9.44 2.12 22.19
N ARG A 236 -8.56 2.94 22.78
CA ARG A 236 -7.25 3.30 22.24
C ARG A 236 -6.16 2.48 22.91
N TRP A 237 -5.15 2.14 22.14
CA TRP A 237 -4.03 1.32 22.58
C TRP A 237 -2.78 2.17 22.80
N GLN A 238 -2.27 2.21 24.04
CA GLN A 238 -1.12 3.05 24.41
C GLN A 238 0.07 2.23 24.94
N LYS A 239 -0.09 0.92 25.07
CA LYS A 239 0.98 0.01 25.48
C LYS A 239 1.92 -0.28 24.29
N PRO A 240 3.06 -0.96 24.50
CA PRO A 240 3.98 -1.29 23.40
C PRO A 240 3.33 -2.09 22.26
N VAL A 241 3.74 -1.77 21.03
CA VAL A 241 3.29 -2.43 19.81
C VAL A 241 4.48 -2.88 18.99
N VAL A 242 4.38 -4.06 18.41
CA VAL A 242 5.27 -4.53 17.34
C VAL A 242 4.45 -4.70 16.06
N VAL A 243 4.95 -4.19 14.95
CA VAL A 243 4.38 -4.44 13.61
C VAL A 243 5.34 -5.38 12.87
N LEU A 244 4.82 -6.53 12.42
CA LEU A 244 5.59 -7.47 11.62
C LEU A 244 5.46 -7.15 10.14
N THR A 245 6.60 -6.98 9.46
CA THR A 245 6.67 -6.61 8.05
C THR A 245 7.52 -7.58 7.23
N ASN A 246 7.26 -7.67 5.93
CA ASN A 246 8.10 -8.36 4.95
C ASN A 246 8.01 -7.66 3.59
N ARG A 247 8.77 -8.16 2.58
CA ARG A 247 8.77 -7.60 1.22
C ARG A 247 7.39 -7.58 0.54
N ARG A 248 6.44 -8.37 0.97
CA ARG A 248 5.05 -8.35 0.46
C ARG A 248 4.11 -7.46 1.27
N THR A 249 4.61 -6.72 2.25
CA THR A 249 3.89 -5.61 2.89
C THR A 249 3.92 -4.42 1.94
N TYR A 250 2.82 -4.18 1.20
CA TYR A 250 2.83 -3.28 0.04
C TYR A 250 1.66 -2.29 0.04
N SER A 251 1.79 -1.16 -0.68
CA SER A 251 0.71 -0.20 -0.91
C SER A 251 0.09 0.31 0.42
N ALA A 252 -1.21 0.20 0.65
CA ALA A 252 -1.84 0.64 1.91
C ALA A 252 -1.24 -0.04 3.16
N ALA A 253 -0.65 -1.24 3.04
CA ALA A 253 0.06 -1.88 4.15
C ALA A 253 1.43 -1.24 4.41
N ASN A 254 2.14 -0.80 3.37
CA ASN A 254 3.33 0.04 3.51
C ASN A 254 2.98 1.38 4.17
N THR A 255 1.87 1.99 3.78
CA THR A 255 1.37 3.23 4.39
C THR A 255 1.00 3.04 5.86
N PHE A 256 0.35 1.93 6.22
CA PHE A 256 0.08 1.58 7.61
C PHE A 256 1.37 1.44 8.43
N ALA A 257 2.38 0.75 7.89
CA ALA A 257 3.69 0.64 8.54
C ALA A 257 4.35 2.02 8.72
N LEU A 258 4.25 2.92 7.71
CA LEU A 258 4.73 4.30 7.80
C LEU A 258 4.06 5.07 8.94
N TYR A 259 2.73 5.00 9.03
CA TYR A 259 1.97 5.68 10.07
C TYR A 259 2.40 5.21 11.46
N LEU A 260 2.47 3.91 11.66
CA LEU A 260 2.81 3.36 12.97
C LEU A 260 4.28 3.54 13.34
N LYS A 261 5.20 3.47 12.39
CA LYS A 261 6.64 3.75 12.64
C LYS A 261 6.88 5.16 13.19
N SER A 262 5.98 6.09 12.93
CA SER A 262 6.07 7.45 13.43
C SER A 262 5.71 7.58 14.94
N LEU A 263 5.18 6.52 15.57
CA LEU A 263 4.68 6.54 16.94
C LEU A 263 5.73 5.98 17.93
N PRO A 264 5.90 6.60 19.11
CA PRO A 264 7.02 6.28 20.02
C PRO A 264 6.91 4.91 20.70
N ASN A 265 5.71 4.34 20.79
CA ASN A 265 5.46 3.03 21.40
C ASN A 265 5.44 1.87 20.39
N VAL A 266 5.76 2.13 19.11
CA VAL A 266 5.74 1.15 18.03
C VAL A 266 7.17 0.76 17.63
N THR A 267 7.37 -0.51 17.30
CA THR A 267 8.62 -1.05 16.75
C THR A 267 8.27 -1.93 15.55
N LEU A 268 8.87 -1.69 14.40
CA LEU A 268 8.76 -2.56 13.22
C LEU A 268 9.81 -3.67 13.31
N ILE A 269 9.36 -4.93 13.20
CA ILE A 269 10.25 -6.12 13.23
C ILE A 269 9.99 -6.99 11.99
N GLY A 270 11.06 -7.50 11.39
CA GLY A 270 11.00 -8.40 10.24
C GLY A 270 11.90 -7.95 9.10
N ASP A 271 11.37 -7.83 7.90
CA ASP A 271 12.10 -7.35 6.74
C ASP A 271 11.54 -6.01 6.24
N ARG A 272 12.31 -5.34 5.39
CA ARG A 272 11.88 -4.13 4.68
C ARG A 272 10.55 -4.37 3.99
N THR A 273 9.64 -3.40 4.01
CA THR A 273 8.39 -3.48 3.27
C THR A 273 8.64 -3.42 1.74
N GLY A 274 7.63 -3.74 0.96
CA GLY A 274 7.72 -3.71 -0.49
C GLY A 274 7.55 -2.33 -1.10
N GLY A 275 7.08 -1.34 -0.34
CA GLY A 275 6.86 0.01 -0.85
C GLY A 275 5.51 0.21 -1.51
N GLY A 276 5.50 0.85 -2.71
CA GLY A 276 4.28 1.19 -3.42
C GLY A 276 3.55 2.38 -2.77
N SER A 277 4.25 3.49 -2.60
CA SER A 277 3.73 4.69 -1.93
C SER A 277 3.00 5.66 -2.87
N GLY A 278 2.82 5.32 -4.15
CA GLY A 278 2.06 6.12 -5.11
C GLY A 278 0.60 5.72 -5.18
N MET A 279 -0.32 6.70 -5.11
CA MET A 279 -1.73 6.45 -5.39
C MET A 279 -1.90 6.10 -6.88
N PRO A 280 -2.44 4.91 -7.19
CA PRO A 280 -2.53 4.48 -8.57
C PRO A 280 -3.70 5.13 -9.31
N PHE A 281 -3.45 5.45 -10.58
CA PHE A 281 -4.42 5.86 -11.58
C PHE A 281 -4.47 4.85 -12.72
N SER A 282 -5.54 4.86 -13.49
CA SER A 282 -5.67 3.99 -14.66
C SER A 282 -6.06 4.81 -15.88
N SER A 283 -5.56 4.39 -17.04
CA SER A 283 -5.90 4.93 -18.35
C SER A 283 -6.05 3.79 -19.36
N GLU A 284 -6.49 4.08 -20.56
CA GLU A 284 -6.68 3.12 -21.65
C GLU A 284 -5.90 3.57 -22.87
N LEU A 285 -5.28 2.61 -23.57
CA LEU A 285 -4.58 2.84 -24.83
C LEU A 285 -5.56 2.75 -26.01
N PRO A 286 -5.29 3.41 -27.15
CA PRO A 286 -6.16 3.40 -28.32
C PRO A 286 -6.54 1.99 -28.80
N GLY A 287 -5.63 1.01 -28.67
CA GLY A 287 -5.85 -0.39 -29.00
C GLY A 287 -6.64 -1.19 -27.97
N GLY A 288 -7.17 -0.57 -26.90
CA GLY A 288 -8.03 -1.19 -25.89
C GLY A 288 -7.30 -1.92 -24.76
N TRP A 289 -5.99 -1.66 -24.55
CA TRP A 289 -5.26 -2.15 -23.40
C TRP A 289 -5.32 -1.12 -22.27
N GLY A 290 -5.45 -1.60 -21.04
CA GLY A 290 -5.42 -0.72 -19.88
C GLY A 290 -4.00 -0.58 -19.31
N VAL A 291 -3.68 0.61 -18.81
CA VAL A 291 -2.47 0.89 -18.05
C VAL A 291 -2.83 1.48 -16.69
N ARG A 292 -2.13 1.02 -15.64
CA ARG A 292 -2.19 1.59 -14.29
C ARG A 292 -0.79 2.09 -13.90
N PHE A 293 -0.71 3.17 -13.16
CA PHE A 293 0.55 3.78 -12.75
C PHE A 293 0.36 4.64 -11.49
N SER A 294 1.44 4.91 -10.77
CA SER A 294 1.46 5.78 -9.60
C SER A 294 1.40 7.25 -10.03
N ALA A 295 0.35 7.98 -9.60
CA ALA A 295 0.10 9.37 -10.02
C ALA A 295 0.24 10.41 -8.89
N ALA A 296 0.11 10.02 -7.62
CA ALA A 296 0.23 10.92 -6.49
C ALA A 296 1.09 10.28 -5.38
N PRO A 297 2.27 10.85 -5.06
CA PRO A 297 3.15 10.27 -4.07
C PRO A 297 2.66 10.54 -2.66
N LEU A 298 2.76 9.52 -1.81
CA LEU A 298 2.62 9.61 -0.37
C LEU A 298 4.02 9.64 0.25
N LEU A 299 4.25 10.61 1.11
CA LEU A 299 5.55 10.90 1.71
C LEU A 299 5.50 10.66 3.23
N GLY A 300 6.62 10.35 3.81
CA GLY A 300 6.77 10.27 5.26
C GLY A 300 6.75 11.63 5.95
N ARG A 301 6.89 11.63 7.28
CA ARG A 301 6.84 12.86 8.10
C ARG A 301 7.96 13.85 7.79
N ASN A 302 9.10 13.36 7.31
CA ASN A 302 10.24 14.18 6.91
C ASN A 302 10.29 14.39 5.40
N MET A 303 9.16 14.22 4.71
CA MET A 303 9.03 14.35 3.25
C MET A 303 9.81 13.30 2.45
N GLU A 304 10.21 12.19 3.08
CA GLU A 304 10.91 11.08 2.44
C GLU A 304 9.95 10.21 1.62
N HIS A 305 10.45 9.70 0.50
CA HIS A 305 9.75 8.69 -0.28
C HIS A 305 9.87 7.30 0.35
N THR A 306 8.77 6.55 0.36
CA THR A 306 8.74 5.14 0.80
C THR A 306 8.36 4.18 -0.34
N GLU A 307 8.57 4.62 -1.59
CA GLU A 307 8.25 3.85 -2.79
C GLU A 307 9.02 2.53 -2.86
N PHE A 308 10.27 2.50 -2.43
CA PHE A 308 11.07 1.26 -2.34
C PHE A 308 11.03 0.60 -0.95
N GLY A 309 10.03 0.96 -0.14
CA GLY A 309 9.78 0.34 1.15
C GLY A 309 10.39 1.06 2.34
N ILE A 310 10.04 0.55 3.52
CA ILE A 310 10.42 1.07 4.83
C ILE A 310 11.24 0.00 5.53
N ASP A 311 12.44 0.36 5.99
CA ASP A 311 13.28 -0.55 6.77
C ASP A 311 12.64 -0.79 8.16
N PRO A 312 12.65 -2.04 8.67
CA PRO A 312 12.24 -2.32 10.03
C PRO A 312 13.26 -1.75 11.04
N ASP A 313 12.81 -1.51 12.26
CA ASP A 313 13.70 -1.10 13.36
C ASP A 313 14.57 -2.27 13.82
N VAL A 314 14.05 -3.50 13.70
CA VAL A 314 14.78 -4.74 14.00
C VAL A 314 14.66 -5.69 12.81
N LYS A 315 15.74 -5.84 12.04
CA LYS A 315 15.76 -6.73 10.89
C LYS A 315 15.94 -8.17 11.35
N VAL A 316 14.99 -9.04 11.00
CA VAL A 316 14.97 -10.46 11.31
C VAL A 316 14.40 -11.24 10.13
N SER A 317 14.97 -12.40 9.85
CA SER A 317 14.46 -13.34 8.85
C SER A 317 14.13 -14.69 9.50
N ILE A 318 13.18 -15.41 8.91
CA ILE A 318 12.88 -16.79 9.33
C ILE A 318 14.09 -17.67 9.03
N THR A 319 14.63 -18.34 10.05
CA THR A 319 15.74 -19.27 9.85
C THR A 319 15.21 -20.63 9.38
N SER A 320 16.01 -21.34 8.55
CA SER A 320 15.65 -22.69 8.12
C SER A 320 15.57 -23.69 9.28
N ALA A 321 16.34 -23.46 10.35
CA ALA A 321 16.31 -24.29 11.54
C ALA A 321 14.99 -24.13 12.30
N ASP A 322 14.54 -22.90 12.51
CA ASP A 322 13.29 -22.60 13.18
C ASP A 322 12.09 -23.06 12.35
N TYR A 323 12.11 -22.77 11.04
CA TYR A 323 11.06 -23.22 10.13
C TYR A 323 10.81 -24.73 10.21
N ARG A 324 11.89 -25.54 10.20
CA ARG A 324 11.77 -27.00 10.33
C ARG A 324 11.20 -27.46 11.67
N ARG A 325 11.33 -26.64 12.71
CA ARG A 325 10.75 -26.90 14.05
C ARG A 325 9.34 -26.34 14.20
N GLY A 326 8.79 -25.71 13.17
CA GLY A 326 7.49 -25.04 13.24
C GLY A 326 7.52 -23.74 14.03
N VAL A 327 8.68 -23.08 14.13
CA VAL A 327 8.89 -21.84 14.88
C VAL A 327 9.02 -20.66 13.91
N ASP A 328 8.26 -19.61 14.14
CA ASP A 328 8.36 -18.35 13.42
C ASP A 328 9.39 -17.44 14.11
N THR A 329 10.62 -17.40 13.60
CA THR A 329 11.73 -16.61 14.17
C THR A 329 11.37 -15.13 14.35
N ILE A 330 10.61 -14.56 13.41
CA ILE A 330 10.22 -13.14 13.45
C ILE A 330 9.19 -12.89 14.56
N LEU A 331 8.20 -13.78 14.68
CA LEU A 331 7.19 -13.72 15.73
C LEU A 331 7.82 -13.93 17.11
N GLU A 332 8.69 -14.90 17.27
CA GLU A 332 9.41 -15.15 18.52
C GLU A 332 10.20 -13.91 18.96
N ARG A 333 10.93 -13.28 18.03
CA ARG A 333 11.64 -12.03 18.30
C ARG A 333 10.72 -10.90 18.75
N ALA A 334 9.52 -10.82 18.18
CA ALA A 334 8.53 -9.82 18.58
C ALA A 334 7.98 -10.07 19.98
N ILE A 335 7.70 -11.32 20.33
CA ILE A 335 7.26 -11.71 21.69
C ILE A 335 8.33 -11.35 22.71
N ASP A 336 9.60 -11.72 22.46
CA ASP A 336 10.71 -11.42 23.37
C ASP A 336 10.92 -9.91 23.53
N HIS A 337 10.78 -9.13 22.45
CA HIS A 337 10.88 -7.68 22.49
C HIS A 337 9.80 -7.05 23.39
N LEU A 338 8.56 -7.52 23.28
CA LEU A 338 7.46 -7.01 24.11
C LEU A 338 7.56 -7.49 25.56
N ALA A 339 7.96 -8.75 25.80
CA ALA A 339 8.16 -9.28 27.13
C ALA A 339 9.22 -8.49 27.91
N ALA A 340 10.36 -8.19 27.24
CA ALA A 340 11.42 -7.36 27.83
C ALA A 340 10.92 -5.95 28.19
N LYS A 341 10.09 -5.32 27.33
CA LYS A 341 9.49 -4.01 27.62
C LYS A 341 8.47 -4.03 28.78
N ALA A 342 7.83 -5.18 29.01
CA ALA A 342 6.91 -5.40 30.13
C ALA A 342 7.61 -5.80 31.44
N GLY A 343 8.95 -5.89 31.46
CA GLY A 343 9.74 -6.34 32.62
C GLY A 343 9.56 -7.84 32.94
N ARG A 344 9.20 -8.64 31.94
CA ARG A 344 9.05 -10.10 32.06
C ARG A 344 10.28 -10.80 31.48
N PRO A 345 10.83 -11.81 32.15
CA PRO A 345 11.96 -12.59 31.66
C PRO A 345 11.62 -13.44 30.44
#